data_0514342a204f18ae03fdd935138943c8
#
_entry.id   0514342a204f18ae03fdd935138943c8
#
_cell.length_a   1.000
_cell.length_b   1.000
_cell.length_c   1.000
_cell.angle_alpha   90.00
_cell.angle_beta   90.00
_cell.angle_gamma   90.00
#
_symmetry.space_group_name_H-M   'P 1'
#
loop_
_entity.id
_entity.type
_entity.pdbx_description
1 polymer ?
#
loop_
_entity_poly.entity_id
_entity_poly.type
_entity_poly.pdbx_seq_one_letter_code
_entity_poly.pdbx_strand_id
1 'polypeptide(L)'
;MSIQSWSWVFFIIYASGMLALGFWASSRVKRADDYAVARQSYGPITLALAFAATGASGATFLGLPGLAYSNGVSVMWYAFCYPVGIYLGIMICLRAVTQSGNAFGSRSIPEFLGDRYGSNRIRIIAALMSLILFFYLAGQLVAGLVMFESLLGLSPGPALVVTAGILMLYVTLGGAHADILTDSVQGAVMLCIAVGVAVLFFIGFGVTGGLPGLIQSLGELNPDNLSLFHPQAQIVGSPWAVVAIIIAHIPFGMMPHIGNKLWALRDDSARRRFLMLAFISAMVLPAMALGGLLARVHLGDSLLDSGANQAIPVLFTELFPSWLAALLGIAVLCAIMSTADGLVVSSAQVVANDLYRCSLAKRWSPDISEEALDQRVLLISRWATVAVLLISAGLAWMLLNVNIALLVWMGIGGVTSAMAGPLIIGSLWDGVTERGALFGMLTGFISFALLHTQSIPVYWLLEQGPNPFACAALSSLSGVVVTILISRFLSLSQKQVKAL
;
A
#
# COMPACT_ATOMS: atom_id res chain seq x y z
N MET A 1 34.82 9.02 6.29
CA MET A 1 33.94 9.18 5.11
C MET A 1 32.70 9.95 5.56
N SER A 2 32.18 10.85 4.72
CA SER A 2 30.92 11.56 4.98
C SER A 2 29.72 10.59 4.93
N ILE A 3 28.56 11.01 5.45
CA ILE A 3 27.33 10.24 5.36
C ILE A 3 26.96 9.96 3.89
N GLN A 4 27.14 10.92 3.01
CA GLN A 4 26.89 10.77 1.56
C GLN A 4 27.77 9.67 0.95
N SER A 5 29.08 9.63 1.29
CA SER A 5 29.98 8.61 0.78
C SER A 5 29.56 7.21 1.22
N TRP A 6 29.17 7.03 2.49
CA TRP A 6 28.66 5.76 3.00
C TRP A 6 27.31 5.39 2.37
N SER A 7 26.44 6.37 2.19
CA SER A 7 25.13 6.16 1.56
C SER A 7 25.29 5.68 0.11
N TRP A 8 26.25 6.23 -0.66
CA TRP A 8 26.54 5.73 -2.01
C TRP A 8 27.05 4.28 -1.99
N VAL A 9 27.94 3.92 -1.07
CA VAL A 9 28.44 2.53 -0.94
C VAL A 9 27.28 1.57 -0.66
N PHE A 10 26.49 1.84 0.38
CA PHE A 10 25.36 0.96 0.75
C PHE A 10 24.26 0.95 -0.30
N PHE A 11 24.02 2.08 -0.97
CA PHE A 11 23.06 2.16 -2.06
C PHE A 11 23.47 1.30 -3.27
N ILE A 12 24.75 1.33 -3.66
CA ILE A 12 25.26 0.48 -4.75
C ILE A 12 25.13 -1.00 -4.39
N ILE A 13 25.46 -1.39 -3.15
CA ILE A 13 25.29 -2.76 -2.66
C ILE A 13 23.81 -3.17 -2.72
N TYR A 14 22.92 -2.32 -2.19
CA TYR A 14 21.49 -2.55 -2.20
C TYR A 14 20.93 -2.69 -3.64
N ALA A 15 21.21 -1.71 -4.50
CA ALA A 15 20.74 -1.70 -5.87
C ALA A 15 21.26 -2.91 -6.66
N SER A 16 22.54 -3.26 -6.49
CA SER A 16 23.14 -4.46 -7.12
C SER A 16 22.45 -5.74 -6.64
N GLY A 17 22.14 -5.83 -5.34
CA GLY A 17 21.39 -6.96 -4.77
C GLY A 17 19.98 -7.07 -5.35
N MET A 18 19.24 -5.97 -5.45
CA MET A 18 17.89 -5.94 -6.03
C MET A 18 17.93 -6.30 -7.52
N LEU A 19 18.86 -5.76 -8.29
CA LEU A 19 19.05 -6.12 -9.69
C LEU A 19 19.39 -7.60 -9.86
N ALA A 20 20.28 -8.16 -9.04
CA ALA A 20 20.63 -9.58 -9.08
C ALA A 20 19.41 -10.47 -8.78
N LEU A 21 18.61 -10.12 -7.77
CA LEU A 21 17.34 -10.82 -7.48
C LEU A 21 16.34 -10.70 -8.62
N GLY A 22 16.20 -9.52 -9.23
CA GLY A 22 15.34 -9.29 -10.38
C GLY A 22 15.76 -10.12 -11.61
N PHE A 23 17.08 -10.18 -11.90
CA PHE A 23 17.62 -11.05 -12.93
C PHE A 23 17.37 -12.53 -12.65
N TRP A 24 17.59 -12.96 -11.41
CA TRP A 24 17.26 -14.33 -11.04
C TRP A 24 15.76 -14.63 -11.16
N ALA A 25 14.91 -13.73 -10.75
CA ALA A 25 13.47 -13.82 -10.89
C ALA A 25 13.03 -13.89 -12.36
N SER A 26 13.68 -13.15 -13.26
CA SER A 26 13.34 -13.14 -14.68
C SER A 26 13.49 -14.50 -15.35
N SER A 27 14.42 -15.35 -14.88
CA SER A 27 14.59 -16.73 -15.37
C SER A 27 13.39 -17.64 -15.07
N ARG A 28 12.52 -17.26 -14.12
CA ARG A 28 11.31 -17.97 -13.74
C ARG A 28 10.09 -17.55 -14.56
N VAL A 29 10.17 -16.42 -15.26
CA VAL A 29 9.06 -15.87 -16.06
C VAL A 29 9.07 -16.50 -17.44
N LYS A 30 8.22 -17.49 -17.65
CA LYS A 30 8.04 -18.18 -18.94
C LYS A 30 6.73 -17.78 -19.61
N ARG A 31 5.71 -17.45 -18.85
CA ARG A 31 4.35 -17.11 -19.29
C ARG A 31 3.87 -15.82 -18.66
N ALA A 32 2.83 -15.24 -19.22
CA ALA A 32 2.22 -14.03 -18.66
C ALA A 32 1.64 -14.25 -17.23
N ASP A 33 1.21 -15.47 -16.89
CA ASP A 33 0.77 -15.83 -15.52
C ASP A 33 1.91 -15.75 -14.49
N ASP A 34 3.12 -16.22 -14.88
CA ASP A 34 4.30 -16.12 -14.03
C ASP A 34 4.66 -14.66 -13.77
N TYR A 35 4.58 -13.82 -14.81
CA TYR A 35 4.82 -12.38 -14.71
C TYR A 35 3.76 -11.68 -13.85
N ALA A 36 2.49 -12.09 -13.98
CA ALA A 36 1.37 -11.44 -13.33
C ALA A 36 1.27 -11.74 -11.83
N VAL A 37 1.35 -13.01 -11.44
CA VAL A 37 0.98 -13.47 -10.10
C VAL A 37 1.93 -14.50 -9.49
N ALA A 38 2.93 -14.98 -10.24
CA ALA A 38 3.87 -16.04 -9.78
C ALA A 38 3.12 -17.22 -9.11
N ARG A 39 2.05 -17.71 -9.77
CA ARG A 39 1.05 -18.61 -9.22
C ARG A 39 1.67 -19.81 -8.50
N GLN A 40 1.24 -20.05 -7.24
CA GLN A 40 1.62 -21.18 -6.40
C GLN A 40 3.14 -21.41 -6.26
N SER A 41 3.94 -20.34 -6.33
CA SER A 41 5.41 -20.45 -6.37
C SER A 41 6.08 -20.31 -5.01
N TYR A 42 5.42 -19.68 -4.01
CA TYR A 42 6.08 -19.26 -2.78
C TYR A 42 5.48 -19.87 -1.52
N GLY A 43 6.37 -20.17 -0.57
CA GLY A 43 5.97 -20.64 0.76
C GLY A 43 5.45 -19.51 1.66
N PRO A 44 4.84 -19.87 2.81
CA PRO A 44 4.16 -18.92 3.68
C PRO A 44 5.09 -17.87 4.31
N ILE A 45 6.36 -18.17 4.57
CA ILE A 45 7.31 -17.22 5.19
C ILE A 45 7.68 -16.13 4.18
N THR A 46 8.15 -16.52 2.99
CA THR A 46 8.52 -15.58 1.92
C THR A 46 7.35 -14.67 1.59
N LEU A 47 6.17 -15.26 1.41
CA LEU A 47 4.99 -14.49 1.05
C LEU A 47 4.51 -13.58 2.20
N ALA A 48 4.63 -14.02 3.46
CA ALA A 48 4.28 -13.19 4.62
C ALA A 48 5.18 -11.95 4.75
N LEU A 49 6.48 -12.11 4.55
CA LEU A 49 7.43 -11.00 4.53
C LEU A 49 7.14 -10.04 3.39
N ALA A 50 6.87 -10.57 2.18
CA ALA A 50 6.51 -9.75 1.03
C ALA A 50 5.21 -8.97 1.26
N PHE A 51 4.18 -9.60 1.83
CA PHE A 51 2.93 -8.90 2.19
C PHE A 51 3.12 -7.81 3.21
N ALA A 52 3.89 -8.09 4.27
CA ALA A 52 4.19 -7.10 5.29
C ALA A 52 4.95 -5.91 4.71
N ALA A 53 5.93 -6.16 3.85
CA ALA A 53 6.70 -5.12 3.17
C ALA A 53 5.85 -4.27 2.24
N THR A 54 5.01 -4.90 1.41
CA THR A 54 4.11 -4.18 0.48
C THR A 54 3.08 -3.33 1.24
N GLY A 55 2.57 -3.83 2.37
CA GLY A 55 1.59 -3.12 3.20
C GLY A 55 2.19 -1.97 4.01
N ALA A 56 3.47 -2.04 4.34
CA ALA A 56 4.20 -1.03 5.09
C ALA A 56 5.06 -0.18 4.16
N SER A 57 4.46 0.84 3.58
CA SER A 57 5.05 1.73 2.59
C SER A 57 5.98 2.80 3.19
N GLY A 58 6.49 3.68 2.34
CA GLY A 58 7.15 4.93 2.76
C GLY A 58 6.28 5.76 3.72
N ALA A 59 4.94 5.66 3.63
CA ALA A 59 4.06 6.28 4.61
C ALA A 59 4.23 5.69 6.02
N THR A 60 4.51 4.39 6.16
CA THR A 60 4.78 3.76 7.47
C THR A 60 6.16 4.11 8.03
N PHE A 61 7.17 4.26 7.17
CA PHE A 61 8.56 4.47 7.61
C PHE A 61 8.95 5.95 7.71
N LEU A 62 8.26 6.84 7.02
CA LEU A 62 8.49 8.30 7.06
C LEU A 62 7.25 9.06 7.54
N GLY A 63 6.10 8.79 6.95
CA GLY A 63 4.86 9.52 7.24
C GLY A 63 4.36 9.27 8.67
N LEU A 64 4.29 8.02 9.09
CA LEU A 64 3.81 7.65 10.42
C LEU A 64 4.72 8.17 11.56
N PRO A 65 6.05 8.03 11.49
CA PRO A 65 6.95 8.72 12.42
C PRO A 65 6.81 10.24 12.39
N GLY A 66 6.64 10.82 11.20
CA GLY A 66 6.41 12.26 11.07
C GLY A 66 5.12 12.73 11.76
N LEU A 67 4.04 11.96 11.62
CA LEU A 67 2.81 12.20 12.36
C LEU A 67 3.00 12.08 13.86
N ALA A 68 3.74 11.05 14.32
CA ALA A 68 4.04 10.87 15.75
C ALA A 68 4.93 11.99 16.30
N TYR A 69 5.88 12.48 15.52
CA TYR A 69 6.68 13.66 15.83
C TYR A 69 5.81 14.91 16.05
N SER A 70 4.79 15.12 15.21
CA SER A 70 3.92 16.29 15.26
C SER A 70 2.78 16.17 16.28
N ASN A 71 2.20 14.98 16.46
CA ASN A 71 0.95 14.77 17.19
C ASN A 71 1.09 13.80 18.40
N GLY A 72 2.31 13.44 18.76
CA GLY A 72 2.57 12.67 19.96
C GLY A 72 2.02 11.24 19.95
N VAL A 73 1.72 10.74 21.15
CA VAL A 73 1.32 9.34 21.44
C VAL A 73 -0.01 8.96 20.79
N SER A 74 -0.91 9.91 20.52
CA SER A 74 -2.20 9.66 19.87
C SER A 74 -2.06 8.92 18.54
N VAL A 75 -0.95 9.10 17.80
CA VAL A 75 -0.65 8.45 16.52
C VAL A 75 -0.47 6.93 16.65
N MET A 76 -0.22 6.43 17.87
CA MET A 76 -0.18 4.99 18.12
C MET A 76 -1.51 4.30 17.77
N TRP A 77 -2.64 4.99 17.86
CA TRP A 77 -3.90 4.46 17.34
C TRP A 77 -3.83 4.14 15.85
N TYR A 78 -3.28 5.06 15.04
CA TYR A 78 -3.09 4.77 13.63
C TYR A 78 -2.14 3.59 13.44
N ALA A 79 -0.99 3.60 14.10
CA ALA A 79 0.02 2.55 14.04
C ALA A 79 -0.56 1.13 14.29
N PHE A 80 -1.42 0.98 15.30
CA PHE A 80 -2.00 -0.33 15.64
C PHE A 80 -3.28 -0.67 14.88
N CYS A 81 -4.08 0.32 14.48
CA CYS A 81 -5.39 0.07 13.86
C CYS A 81 -5.31 -0.24 12.36
N TYR A 82 -4.38 0.39 11.61
CA TYR A 82 -4.35 0.16 10.16
C TYR A 82 -3.99 -1.29 9.78
N PRO A 83 -3.01 -1.97 10.44
CA PRO A 83 -2.73 -3.36 10.11
C PRO A 83 -3.90 -4.27 10.46
N VAL A 84 -4.60 -4.00 11.57
CA VAL A 84 -5.80 -4.76 11.95
C VAL A 84 -6.85 -4.67 10.84
N GLY A 85 -7.13 -3.48 10.32
CA GLY A 85 -8.05 -3.31 9.19
C GLY A 85 -7.63 -4.11 7.96
N ILE A 86 -6.37 -3.96 7.53
CA ILE A 86 -5.81 -4.67 6.36
C ILE A 86 -6.00 -6.19 6.50
N TYR A 87 -5.61 -6.74 7.64
CA TYR A 87 -5.63 -8.20 7.81
C TYR A 87 -7.02 -8.75 8.07
N LEU A 88 -7.96 -7.97 8.61
CA LEU A 88 -9.39 -8.32 8.61
C LEU A 88 -9.90 -8.49 7.18
N GLY A 89 -9.58 -7.57 6.28
CA GLY A 89 -9.97 -7.68 4.87
C GLY A 89 -9.37 -8.89 4.17
N ILE A 90 -8.06 -9.13 4.36
CA ILE A 90 -7.40 -10.32 3.83
C ILE A 90 -8.05 -11.59 4.37
N MET A 91 -8.28 -11.68 5.67
CA MET A 91 -8.89 -12.86 6.31
C MET A 91 -10.27 -13.17 5.75
N ILE A 92 -11.10 -12.14 5.53
CA ILE A 92 -12.44 -12.27 4.94
C ILE A 92 -12.36 -12.81 3.51
N CYS A 93 -11.46 -12.25 2.69
CA CYS A 93 -11.44 -12.52 1.25
C CYS A 93 -10.51 -13.67 0.85
N LEU A 94 -9.53 -14.04 1.68
CA LEU A 94 -8.45 -14.97 1.33
C LEU A 94 -8.95 -16.26 0.68
N ARG A 95 -9.95 -16.92 1.30
CA ARG A 95 -10.50 -18.16 0.78
C ARG A 95 -11.16 -17.99 -0.58
N ALA A 96 -12.01 -16.97 -0.72
CA ALA A 96 -12.73 -16.69 -1.96
C ALA A 96 -11.73 -16.37 -3.10
N VAL A 97 -10.76 -15.49 -2.82
CA VAL A 97 -9.78 -15.05 -3.82
C VAL A 97 -8.83 -16.19 -4.21
N THR A 98 -8.27 -16.95 -3.25
CA THR A 98 -7.32 -18.02 -3.59
C THR A 98 -8.01 -19.20 -4.27
N GLN A 99 -9.15 -19.67 -3.76
CA GLN A 99 -9.81 -20.85 -4.33
C GLN A 99 -10.51 -20.53 -5.65
N SER A 100 -11.42 -19.56 -5.65
CA SER A 100 -12.17 -19.21 -6.87
C SER A 100 -11.27 -18.56 -7.91
N GLY A 101 -10.35 -17.68 -7.51
CA GLY A 101 -9.42 -17.04 -8.43
C GLY A 101 -8.45 -18.04 -9.09
N ASN A 102 -7.98 -19.06 -8.36
CA ASN A 102 -7.20 -20.15 -8.96
C ASN A 102 -8.06 -20.99 -9.90
N ALA A 103 -9.30 -21.29 -9.55
CA ALA A 103 -10.22 -22.05 -10.41
C ALA A 103 -10.58 -21.29 -11.69
N PHE A 104 -10.73 -19.96 -11.63
CA PHE A 104 -10.97 -19.12 -12.79
C PHE A 104 -9.68 -18.85 -13.60
N GLY A 105 -8.50 -19.01 -13.02
CA GLY A 105 -7.22 -18.59 -13.59
C GLY A 105 -7.04 -17.09 -13.62
N SER A 106 -7.72 -16.35 -12.71
CA SER A 106 -7.65 -14.88 -12.64
C SER A 106 -6.22 -14.42 -12.33
N ARG A 107 -5.77 -13.36 -13.01
CA ARG A 107 -4.42 -12.78 -12.91
C ARG A 107 -4.41 -11.42 -12.22
N SER A 108 -5.59 -10.90 -11.88
CA SER A 108 -5.76 -9.62 -11.17
C SER A 108 -7.03 -9.61 -10.34
N ILE A 109 -7.11 -8.72 -9.35
CA ILE A 109 -8.35 -8.51 -8.58
C ILE A 109 -9.50 -8.00 -9.46
N PRO A 110 -9.31 -7.06 -10.41
CA PRO A 110 -10.36 -6.71 -11.38
C PRO A 110 -10.87 -7.89 -12.20
N GLU A 111 -9.98 -8.76 -12.70
CA GLU A 111 -10.37 -9.97 -13.43
C GLU A 111 -11.17 -10.92 -12.54
N PHE A 112 -10.68 -11.19 -11.32
CA PHE A 112 -11.39 -12.00 -10.34
C PHE A 112 -12.81 -11.50 -10.08
N LEU A 113 -13.02 -10.18 -9.94
CA LEU A 113 -14.34 -9.61 -9.78
C LEU A 113 -15.21 -9.81 -11.02
N GLY A 114 -14.64 -9.62 -12.20
CA GLY A 114 -15.31 -9.89 -13.47
C GLY A 114 -15.79 -11.34 -13.60
N ASP A 115 -14.91 -12.29 -13.24
CA ASP A 115 -15.19 -13.72 -13.30
C ASP A 115 -16.22 -14.14 -12.26
N ARG A 116 -16.10 -13.64 -11.01
CA ARG A 116 -17.03 -13.93 -9.93
C ARG A 116 -18.47 -13.49 -10.23
N TYR A 117 -18.63 -12.34 -10.85
CA TYR A 117 -19.96 -11.79 -11.17
C TYR A 117 -20.39 -12.08 -12.62
N GLY A 118 -19.58 -12.76 -13.41
CA GLY A 118 -19.86 -13.01 -14.84
C GLY A 118 -20.00 -11.71 -15.64
N SER A 119 -19.28 -10.64 -15.26
CA SER A 119 -19.50 -9.30 -15.78
C SER A 119 -18.22 -8.61 -16.26
N ASN A 120 -18.13 -8.44 -17.59
CA ASN A 120 -17.04 -7.66 -18.16
C ASN A 120 -17.11 -6.16 -17.79
N ARG A 121 -18.30 -5.64 -17.45
CA ARG A 121 -18.47 -4.26 -16.99
C ARG A 121 -17.81 -4.05 -15.64
N ILE A 122 -18.02 -4.96 -14.68
CA ILE A 122 -17.36 -4.91 -13.36
C ILE A 122 -15.86 -4.98 -13.52
N ARG A 123 -15.34 -5.89 -14.37
CA ARG A 123 -13.91 -6.00 -14.66
C ARG A 123 -13.33 -4.68 -15.16
N ILE A 124 -13.91 -4.10 -16.21
CA ILE A 124 -13.41 -2.86 -16.82
C ILE A 124 -13.46 -1.69 -15.82
N ILE A 125 -14.56 -1.54 -15.09
CA ILE A 125 -14.71 -0.45 -14.10
C ILE A 125 -13.71 -0.62 -12.97
N ALA A 126 -13.56 -1.83 -12.42
CA ALA A 126 -12.56 -2.12 -11.40
C ALA A 126 -11.13 -1.84 -11.91
N ALA A 127 -10.84 -2.23 -13.16
CA ALA A 127 -9.56 -1.97 -13.82
C ALA A 127 -9.29 -0.46 -13.95
N LEU A 128 -10.24 0.30 -14.48
CA LEU A 128 -10.10 1.76 -14.63
C LEU A 128 -9.94 2.47 -13.29
N MET A 129 -10.72 2.09 -12.27
CA MET A 129 -10.56 2.64 -10.92
C MET A 129 -9.18 2.29 -10.33
N SER A 130 -8.66 1.10 -10.60
CA SER A 130 -7.33 0.68 -10.11
C SER A 130 -6.18 1.49 -10.72
N LEU A 131 -6.35 2.12 -11.90
CA LEU A 131 -5.32 3.01 -12.47
C LEU A 131 -5.08 4.27 -11.64
N ILE A 132 -6.03 4.68 -10.79
CA ILE A 132 -5.86 5.83 -9.88
C ILE A 132 -4.73 5.57 -8.87
N LEU A 133 -4.34 4.31 -8.65
CA LEU A 133 -3.16 3.95 -7.87
C LEU A 133 -1.85 4.57 -8.39
N PHE A 134 -1.84 5.18 -9.59
CA PHE A 134 -0.72 6.00 -10.06
C PHE A 134 -0.39 7.15 -9.11
N PHE A 135 -1.38 7.75 -8.43
CA PHE A 135 -1.14 8.74 -7.39
C PHE A 135 -0.42 8.14 -6.17
N TYR A 136 -0.76 6.91 -5.81
CA TYR A 136 -0.07 6.20 -4.74
C TYR A 136 1.39 5.92 -5.13
N LEU A 137 1.62 5.44 -6.35
CA LEU A 137 2.97 5.22 -6.86
C LEU A 137 3.76 6.53 -6.94
N ALA A 138 3.15 7.63 -7.41
CA ALA A 138 3.77 8.95 -7.39
C ALA A 138 4.19 9.36 -5.97
N GLY A 139 3.36 9.11 -4.96
CA GLY A 139 3.71 9.33 -3.56
C GLY A 139 4.93 8.53 -3.09
N GLN A 140 5.08 7.27 -3.54
CA GLN A 140 6.27 6.47 -3.24
C GLN A 140 7.52 7.03 -3.95
N LEU A 141 7.38 7.51 -5.20
CA LEU A 141 8.50 8.15 -5.91
C LEU A 141 8.93 9.46 -5.25
N VAL A 142 7.98 10.26 -4.74
CA VAL A 142 8.30 11.47 -3.95
C VAL A 142 9.01 11.09 -2.64
N ALA A 143 8.55 10.05 -1.94
CA ALA A 143 9.21 9.56 -0.72
C ALA A 143 10.65 9.10 -1.01
N GLY A 144 10.86 8.37 -2.12
CA GLY A 144 12.19 7.96 -2.59
C GLY A 144 13.08 9.16 -2.91
N LEU A 145 12.54 10.18 -3.58
CA LEU A 145 13.23 11.42 -3.87
C LEU A 145 13.73 12.10 -2.59
N VAL A 146 12.86 12.27 -1.58
CA VAL A 146 13.22 12.88 -0.29
C VAL A 146 14.38 12.12 0.38
N MET A 147 14.35 10.79 0.33
CA MET A 147 15.43 9.96 0.89
C MET A 147 16.74 10.12 0.10
N PHE A 148 16.70 10.15 -1.23
CA PHE A 148 17.91 10.32 -2.04
C PHE A 148 18.49 11.72 -1.93
N GLU A 149 17.68 12.76 -1.79
CA GLU A 149 18.16 14.11 -1.46
C GLU A 149 18.90 14.12 -0.12
N SER A 150 18.25 13.57 0.91
CA SER A 150 18.78 13.58 2.28
C SER A 150 20.06 12.75 2.42
N LEU A 151 20.12 11.55 1.82
CA LEU A 151 21.23 10.60 2.00
C LEU A 151 22.35 10.76 0.98
N LEU A 152 22.02 10.96 -0.29
CA LEU A 152 22.99 10.99 -1.38
C LEU A 152 23.35 12.42 -1.83
N GLY A 153 22.65 13.42 -1.33
CA GLY A 153 22.82 14.82 -1.74
C GLY A 153 22.43 15.08 -3.20
N LEU A 154 21.52 14.26 -3.75
CA LEU A 154 21.05 14.44 -5.12
C LEU A 154 20.00 15.55 -5.17
N SER A 155 20.00 16.35 -6.22
CA SER A 155 18.88 17.27 -6.50
C SER A 155 17.65 16.48 -6.95
N PRO A 156 16.42 17.07 -6.86
CA PRO A 156 15.15 16.36 -7.11
C PRO A 156 15.09 15.59 -8.42
N GLY A 157 15.56 16.16 -9.53
CA GLY A 157 15.52 15.50 -10.84
C GLY A 157 16.33 14.21 -10.91
N PRO A 158 17.63 14.22 -10.65
CA PRO A 158 18.46 13.02 -10.55
C PRO A 158 17.95 12.00 -9.52
N ALA A 159 17.46 12.44 -8.36
CA ALA A 159 16.88 11.55 -7.35
C ALA A 159 15.68 10.77 -7.90
N LEU A 160 14.77 11.45 -8.59
CA LEU A 160 13.60 10.83 -9.22
C LEU A 160 14.01 9.84 -10.33
N VAL A 161 14.97 10.23 -11.17
CA VAL A 161 15.47 9.37 -12.25
C VAL A 161 16.12 8.10 -11.71
N VAL A 162 16.90 8.20 -10.63
CA VAL A 162 17.53 7.04 -9.99
C VAL A 162 16.46 6.12 -9.40
N THR A 163 15.49 6.67 -8.67
CA THR A 163 14.38 5.90 -8.07
C THR A 163 13.59 5.14 -9.14
N ALA A 164 13.09 5.86 -10.14
CA ALA A 164 12.30 5.27 -11.22
C ALA A 164 13.12 4.30 -12.08
N GLY A 165 14.39 4.61 -12.33
CA GLY A 165 15.27 3.81 -13.16
C GLY A 165 15.58 2.43 -12.56
N ILE A 166 15.85 2.35 -11.27
CA ILE A 166 16.08 1.06 -10.59
C ILE A 166 14.83 0.20 -10.62
N LEU A 167 13.67 0.76 -10.26
CA LEU A 167 12.38 0.08 -10.35
C LEU A 167 12.12 -0.45 -11.77
N MET A 168 12.37 0.40 -12.78
CA MET A 168 12.18 0.03 -14.17
C MET A 168 13.02 -1.18 -14.57
N LEU A 169 14.29 -1.23 -14.14
CA LEU A 169 15.21 -2.27 -14.57
C LEU A 169 14.81 -3.66 -14.04
N TYR A 170 14.55 -3.83 -12.75
CA TYR A 170 14.33 -5.18 -12.24
C TYR A 170 12.86 -5.62 -12.29
N VAL A 171 11.89 -4.70 -12.12
CA VAL A 171 10.46 -5.04 -12.17
C VAL A 171 10.02 -5.38 -13.58
N THR A 172 10.50 -4.64 -14.61
CA THR A 172 10.15 -4.91 -16.02
C THR A 172 10.54 -6.33 -16.45
N LEU A 173 11.64 -6.87 -15.93
CA LEU A 173 12.13 -8.19 -16.30
C LEU A 173 11.45 -9.32 -15.51
N GLY A 174 11.28 -9.14 -14.21
CA GLY A 174 10.90 -10.22 -13.30
C GLY A 174 9.44 -10.23 -12.88
N GLY A 175 8.68 -9.14 -13.08
CA GLY A 175 7.25 -9.05 -12.71
C GLY A 175 6.99 -9.46 -11.26
N ALA A 176 5.93 -10.24 -11.04
CA ALA A 176 5.53 -10.69 -9.70
C ALA A 176 6.58 -11.57 -9.00
N HIS A 177 7.42 -12.31 -9.75
CA HIS A 177 8.52 -13.05 -9.13
C HIS A 177 9.59 -12.13 -8.56
N ALA A 178 9.96 -11.05 -9.28
CA ALA A 178 10.90 -10.06 -8.77
C ALA A 178 10.31 -9.35 -7.55
N ASP A 179 9.09 -8.84 -7.67
CA ASP A 179 8.34 -8.16 -6.62
C ASP A 179 8.30 -8.99 -5.31
N ILE A 180 7.86 -10.25 -5.35
CA ILE A 180 7.77 -11.09 -4.14
C ILE A 180 9.14 -11.40 -3.53
N LEU A 181 10.17 -11.64 -4.35
CA LEU A 181 11.50 -11.98 -3.85
C LEU A 181 12.22 -10.78 -3.24
N THR A 182 12.19 -9.63 -3.92
CA THR A 182 12.77 -8.39 -3.39
C THR A 182 12.04 -7.96 -2.13
N ASP A 183 10.71 -7.99 -2.15
CA ASP A 183 9.90 -7.64 -0.99
C ASP A 183 10.15 -8.54 0.22
N SER A 184 10.38 -9.84 0.01
CA SER A 184 10.66 -10.74 1.14
C SER A 184 11.98 -10.40 1.84
N VAL A 185 13.01 -10.02 1.08
CA VAL A 185 14.30 -9.56 1.64
C VAL A 185 14.13 -8.19 2.30
N GLN A 186 13.48 -7.26 1.60
CA GLN A 186 13.21 -5.91 2.12
C GLN A 186 12.36 -5.96 3.39
N GLY A 187 11.33 -6.82 3.44
CA GLY A 187 10.50 -7.03 4.62
C GLY A 187 11.26 -7.53 5.84
N ALA A 188 12.24 -8.40 5.65
CA ALA A 188 13.11 -8.84 6.74
C ALA A 188 13.97 -7.69 7.27
N VAL A 189 14.55 -6.88 6.37
CA VAL A 189 15.32 -5.67 6.74
C VAL A 189 14.44 -4.66 7.47
N MET A 190 13.23 -4.41 6.95
CA MET A 190 12.26 -3.50 7.55
C MET A 190 11.87 -3.93 8.97
N LEU A 191 11.67 -5.24 9.21
CA LEU A 191 11.37 -5.76 10.55
C LEU A 191 12.55 -5.54 11.51
N CYS A 192 13.78 -5.76 11.08
CA CYS A 192 14.97 -5.50 11.91
C CYS A 192 15.04 -4.03 12.33
N ILE A 193 14.78 -3.09 11.42
CA ILE A 193 14.81 -1.66 11.74
C ILE A 193 13.67 -1.30 12.68
N ALA A 194 12.44 -1.76 12.41
CA ALA A 194 11.29 -1.44 13.25
C ALA A 194 11.49 -1.94 14.69
N VAL A 195 12.03 -3.15 14.86
CA VAL A 195 12.41 -3.68 16.17
C VAL A 195 13.53 -2.83 16.79
N GLY A 196 14.56 -2.48 16.02
CA GLY A 196 15.65 -1.62 16.49
C GLY A 196 15.13 -0.26 16.99
N VAL A 197 14.28 0.41 16.23
CA VAL A 197 13.66 1.69 16.61
C VAL A 197 12.80 1.54 17.86
N ALA A 198 12.02 0.47 17.98
CA ALA A 198 11.25 0.18 19.19
C ALA A 198 12.17 0.01 20.42
N VAL A 199 13.27 -0.74 20.26
CA VAL A 199 14.26 -0.89 21.35
C VAL A 199 14.84 0.46 21.75
N LEU A 200 15.27 1.29 20.80
CA LEU A 200 15.80 2.63 21.07
C LEU A 200 14.81 3.49 21.86
N PHE A 201 13.52 3.44 21.50
CA PHE A 201 12.47 4.15 22.23
C PHE A 201 12.30 3.63 23.66
N PHE A 202 12.16 2.31 23.85
CA PHE A 202 11.90 1.74 25.17
C PHE A 202 13.08 1.87 26.15
N ILE A 203 14.32 1.95 25.66
CA ILE A 203 15.46 2.28 26.52
C ILE A 203 15.62 3.80 26.73
N GLY A 204 14.87 4.63 26.00
CA GLY A 204 15.03 6.09 26.00
C GLY A 204 16.42 6.50 25.54
N PHE A 205 16.89 5.92 24.41
CA PHE A 205 18.26 6.08 23.91
C PHE A 205 18.64 7.55 23.73
N GLY A 206 19.76 7.95 24.36
CA GLY A 206 20.26 9.33 24.32
C GLY A 206 19.49 10.32 25.20
N VAL A 207 18.48 9.88 25.97
CA VAL A 207 17.68 10.74 26.84
C VAL A 207 18.05 10.51 28.32
N THR A 208 18.31 11.57 29.04
CA THR A 208 18.59 11.51 30.46
C THR A 208 17.40 10.94 31.24
N GLY A 209 17.60 9.90 32.02
CA GLY A 209 16.53 9.19 32.72
C GLY A 209 15.83 8.09 31.92
N GLY A 210 16.32 7.78 30.72
CA GLY A 210 15.77 6.72 29.87
C GLY A 210 14.32 6.93 29.44
N LEU A 211 13.50 5.86 29.40
CA LEU A 211 12.08 5.97 29.03
C LEU A 211 11.27 6.94 29.90
N PRO A 212 11.39 6.94 31.25
CA PRO A 212 10.73 7.96 32.10
C PRO A 212 11.09 9.39 31.71
N GLY A 213 12.38 9.67 31.47
CA GLY A 213 12.86 10.98 31.01
C GLY A 213 12.31 11.36 29.65
N LEU A 214 12.22 10.41 28.73
CA LEU A 214 11.62 10.61 27.41
C LEU A 214 10.15 11.02 27.51
N ILE A 215 9.36 10.31 28.31
CA ILE A 215 7.93 10.64 28.52
C ILE A 215 7.78 12.02 29.16
N GLN A 216 8.60 12.34 30.16
CA GLN A 216 8.61 13.65 30.79
C GLN A 216 8.93 14.75 29.76
N SER A 217 9.98 14.59 28.96
CA SER A 217 10.38 15.57 27.94
C SER A 217 9.31 15.78 26.87
N LEU A 218 8.60 14.73 26.44
CA LEU A 218 7.47 14.85 25.53
C LEU A 218 6.37 15.73 26.12
N GLY A 219 6.03 15.56 27.40
CA GLY A 219 5.02 16.37 28.09
C GLY A 219 5.45 17.81 28.31
N GLU A 220 6.75 18.06 28.58
CA GLU A 220 7.32 19.40 28.72
C GLU A 220 7.34 20.19 27.41
N LEU A 221 7.62 19.50 26.27
CA LEU A 221 7.55 20.12 24.94
C LEU A 221 6.13 20.55 24.57
N ASN A 222 5.17 19.68 24.79
CA ASN A 222 3.75 19.97 24.64
C ASN A 222 2.94 18.92 25.43
N PRO A 223 2.09 19.32 26.39
CA PRO A 223 1.23 18.38 27.12
C PRO A 223 0.35 17.52 26.24
N ASP A 224 -0.09 18.04 25.09
CA ASP A 224 -0.91 17.31 24.13
C ASP A 224 -0.18 16.12 23.48
N ASN A 225 1.16 16.09 23.48
CA ASN A 225 1.94 14.95 23.01
C ASN A 225 1.65 13.65 23.78
N LEU A 226 1.15 13.75 25.01
CA LEU A 226 0.78 12.59 25.85
C LEU A 226 -0.72 12.29 25.81
N SER A 227 -1.51 13.07 25.10
CA SER A 227 -2.96 12.88 24.99
C SER A 227 -3.30 11.64 24.17
N LEU A 228 -4.27 10.82 24.64
CA LEU A 228 -4.77 9.66 23.89
C LEU A 228 -5.45 10.06 22.57
N PHE A 229 -6.10 11.22 22.57
CA PHE A 229 -6.69 11.84 21.38
C PHE A 229 -6.17 13.28 21.32
N HIS A 230 -5.27 13.55 20.39
CA HIS A 230 -4.66 14.87 20.27
C HIS A 230 -5.70 15.85 19.68
N PRO A 231 -6.02 16.96 20.38
CA PRO A 231 -7.15 17.83 20.01
C PRO A 231 -7.05 18.42 18.59
N GLN A 232 -5.83 18.65 18.13
CA GLN A 232 -5.55 19.23 16.81
C GLN A 232 -5.23 18.20 15.72
N ALA A 233 -5.13 16.91 16.07
CA ALA A 233 -4.80 15.86 15.12
C ALA A 233 -6.05 15.35 14.41
N GLN A 234 -6.19 15.71 13.14
CA GLN A 234 -7.36 15.36 12.31
C GLN A 234 -7.64 13.87 12.21
N ILE A 235 -6.58 13.03 12.18
CA ILE A 235 -6.71 11.59 11.93
C ILE A 235 -6.84 10.73 13.20
N VAL A 236 -6.52 11.27 14.38
CA VAL A 236 -6.53 10.53 15.66
C VAL A 236 -7.09 11.37 16.80
N GLY A 237 -7.81 12.44 16.50
CA GLY A 237 -8.37 13.36 17.49
C GLY A 237 -9.66 12.87 18.18
N SER A 238 -10.24 11.74 17.76
CA SER A 238 -11.48 11.22 18.32
C SER A 238 -11.58 9.69 18.22
N PRO A 239 -12.41 9.03 19.06
CA PRO A 239 -12.68 7.60 18.95
C PRO A 239 -13.23 7.20 17.56
N TRP A 240 -14.05 8.06 16.95
CA TRP A 240 -14.54 7.82 15.58
C TRP A 240 -13.39 7.80 14.56
N ALA A 241 -12.43 8.71 14.66
CA ALA A 241 -11.28 8.74 13.76
C ALA A 241 -10.51 7.42 13.81
N VAL A 242 -10.34 6.83 15.00
CA VAL A 242 -9.70 5.52 15.20
C VAL A 242 -10.50 4.38 14.54
N VAL A 243 -11.82 4.35 14.75
CA VAL A 243 -12.70 3.35 14.11
C VAL A 243 -12.68 3.52 12.59
N ALA A 244 -12.67 4.75 12.09
CA ALA A 244 -12.59 5.04 10.66
C ALA A 244 -11.30 4.51 10.03
N ILE A 245 -10.16 4.56 10.74
CA ILE A 245 -8.91 3.96 10.28
C ILE A 245 -9.11 2.46 10.02
N ILE A 246 -9.69 1.72 10.96
CA ILE A 246 -9.93 0.28 10.79
C ILE A 246 -10.82 0.02 9.57
N ILE A 247 -11.99 0.69 9.51
CA ILE A 247 -12.97 0.49 8.42
C ILE A 247 -12.36 0.81 7.05
N ALA A 248 -11.66 1.94 6.92
CA ALA A 248 -11.03 2.34 5.67
C ALA A 248 -9.98 1.33 5.18
N HIS A 249 -9.28 0.67 6.10
CA HIS A 249 -8.23 -0.29 5.77
C HIS A 249 -8.73 -1.72 5.53
N ILE A 250 -9.97 -2.07 5.85
CA ILE A 250 -10.50 -3.41 5.53
C ILE A 250 -10.44 -3.71 4.02
N PRO A 251 -10.95 -2.88 3.11
CA PRO A 251 -10.83 -3.16 1.68
C PRO A 251 -9.39 -2.97 1.16
N PHE A 252 -8.57 -2.17 1.86
CA PHE A 252 -7.19 -1.91 1.45
C PHE A 252 -6.35 -3.19 1.35
N GLY A 253 -6.54 -4.17 2.24
CA GLY A 253 -5.84 -5.46 2.21
C GLY A 253 -6.07 -6.26 0.92
N MET A 254 -7.08 -5.91 0.14
CA MET A 254 -7.44 -6.55 -1.12
C MET A 254 -7.19 -5.67 -2.35
N MET A 255 -6.46 -4.57 -2.19
CA MET A 255 -6.04 -3.74 -3.32
C MET A 255 -5.15 -4.55 -4.27
N PRO A 256 -5.17 -4.29 -5.59
CA PRO A 256 -4.48 -5.11 -6.58
C PRO A 256 -3.00 -5.38 -6.26
N HIS A 257 -2.24 -4.39 -5.79
CA HIS A 257 -0.82 -4.55 -5.46
C HIS A 257 -0.55 -5.47 -4.26
N ILE A 258 -1.54 -5.69 -3.39
CA ILE A 258 -1.49 -6.64 -2.27
C ILE A 258 -2.21 -7.93 -2.66
N GLY A 259 -3.47 -7.82 -3.08
CA GLY A 259 -4.36 -8.96 -3.33
C GLY A 259 -3.86 -9.91 -4.42
N ASN A 260 -3.22 -9.39 -5.48
CA ASN A 260 -2.67 -10.23 -6.55
C ASN A 260 -1.60 -11.20 -6.05
N LYS A 261 -0.85 -10.86 -5.00
CA LYS A 261 0.16 -11.75 -4.39
C LYS A 261 -0.43 -12.98 -3.70
N LEU A 262 -1.74 -12.99 -3.37
CA LEU A 262 -2.39 -14.14 -2.72
C LEU A 262 -2.33 -15.41 -3.58
N TRP A 263 -2.35 -15.28 -4.90
CA TRP A 263 -2.27 -16.43 -5.81
C TRP A 263 -0.87 -17.07 -5.86
N ALA A 264 0.15 -16.37 -5.37
CA ALA A 264 1.50 -16.92 -5.28
C ALA A 264 1.69 -17.94 -4.14
N LEU A 265 0.74 -18.03 -3.19
CA LEU A 265 0.79 -19.00 -2.10
C LEU A 265 0.75 -20.44 -2.65
N ARG A 266 1.79 -21.22 -2.34
CA ARG A 266 1.99 -22.57 -2.90
C ARG A 266 0.89 -23.55 -2.52
N ASP A 267 0.47 -23.53 -1.26
CA ASP A 267 -0.42 -24.51 -0.67
C ASP A 267 -1.56 -23.86 0.11
N ASP A 268 -2.76 -24.35 -0.10
CA ASP A 268 -3.93 -23.96 0.68
C ASP A 268 -3.82 -24.30 2.17
N SER A 269 -3.11 -25.39 2.50
CA SER A 269 -2.83 -25.80 3.89
C SER A 269 -1.98 -24.77 4.64
N ALA A 270 -1.17 -24.00 3.92
CA ALA A 270 -0.29 -22.97 4.48
C ALA A 270 -0.98 -21.62 4.77
N ARG A 271 -2.27 -21.46 4.39
CA ARG A 271 -3.00 -20.17 4.56
C ARG A 271 -2.97 -19.66 5.99
N ARG A 272 -3.23 -20.51 6.98
CA ARG A 272 -3.23 -20.10 8.39
C ARG A 272 -1.86 -19.62 8.83
N ARG A 273 -0.80 -20.34 8.46
CA ARG A 273 0.59 -19.98 8.79
C ARG A 273 0.98 -18.66 8.10
N PHE A 274 0.61 -18.52 6.84
CA PHE A 274 0.82 -17.29 6.08
C PHE A 274 0.16 -16.09 6.79
N LEU A 275 -1.16 -16.18 7.08
CA LEU A 275 -1.90 -15.10 7.73
C LEU A 275 -1.30 -14.70 9.08
N MET A 276 -0.95 -15.70 9.90
CA MET A 276 -0.38 -15.44 11.23
C MET A 276 0.97 -14.73 11.12
N LEU A 277 1.86 -15.21 10.27
CA LEU A 277 3.19 -14.61 10.08
C LEU A 277 3.08 -13.20 9.48
N ALA A 278 2.23 -13.02 8.47
CA ALA A 278 2.03 -11.74 7.83
C ALA A 278 1.41 -10.71 8.79
N PHE A 279 0.43 -11.12 9.60
CA PHE A 279 -0.18 -10.25 10.61
C PHE A 279 0.83 -9.84 11.70
N ILE A 280 1.60 -10.79 12.25
CA ILE A 280 2.62 -10.47 13.26
C ILE A 280 3.64 -9.49 12.67
N SER A 281 4.15 -9.75 11.47
CA SER A 281 5.09 -8.85 10.81
C SER A 281 4.50 -7.46 10.61
N ALA A 282 3.25 -7.38 10.14
CA ALA A 282 2.57 -6.11 9.92
C ALA A 282 2.25 -5.35 11.21
N MET A 283 2.12 -6.02 12.35
CA MET A 283 1.96 -5.35 13.66
C MET A 283 3.28 -4.82 14.23
N VAL A 284 4.42 -5.35 13.79
CA VAL A 284 5.75 -4.89 14.23
C VAL A 284 6.20 -3.65 13.44
N LEU A 285 5.95 -3.61 12.14
CA LEU A 285 6.46 -2.54 11.26
C LEU A 285 6.03 -1.12 11.68
N PRO A 286 4.79 -0.87 12.15
CA PRO A 286 4.36 0.44 12.62
C PRO A 286 5.04 0.92 13.90
N ALA A 287 5.83 0.09 14.57
CA ALA A 287 6.69 0.51 15.68
C ALA A 287 7.66 1.63 15.27
N MET A 288 7.86 1.85 13.98
CA MET A 288 8.55 3.04 13.45
C MET A 288 7.97 4.36 13.96
N ALA A 289 6.68 4.42 14.31
CA ALA A 289 6.06 5.58 14.93
C ALA A 289 6.73 5.99 16.27
N LEU A 290 7.22 5.00 17.03
CA LEU A 290 7.97 5.24 18.27
C LEU A 290 9.26 6.04 18.00
N GLY A 291 9.86 5.84 16.83
CA GLY A 291 11.00 6.64 16.37
C GLY A 291 10.64 8.11 16.16
N GLY A 292 9.41 8.41 15.74
CA GLY A 292 8.91 9.78 15.65
C GLY A 292 8.80 10.47 17.01
N LEU A 293 8.34 9.74 18.04
CA LEU A 293 8.31 10.25 19.42
C LEU A 293 9.72 10.48 19.96
N LEU A 294 10.65 9.54 19.71
CA LEU A 294 12.05 9.71 20.08
C LEU A 294 12.67 10.91 19.36
N ALA A 295 12.39 11.06 18.06
CA ALA A 295 12.85 12.20 17.28
C ALA A 295 12.31 13.54 17.84
N ARG A 296 11.07 13.57 18.30
CA ARG A 296 10.48 14.76 18.90
C ARG A 296 11.27 15.24 20.11
N VAL A 297 11.74 14.34 20.98
CA VAL A 297 12.55 14.69 22.16
C VAL A 297 13.94 15.17 21.76
N HIS A 298 14.58 14.55 20.76
CA HIS A 298 15.94 14.91 20.35
C HIS A 298 16.00 16.19 19.51
N LEU A 299 15.01 16.40 18.63
CA LEU A 299 15.01 17.48 17.64
C LEU A 299 14.13 18.68 18.05
N GLY A 300 13.35 18.56 19.14
CA GLY A 300 12.45 19.63 19.59
C GLY A 300 11.41 19.97 18.50
N ASP A 301 11.25 21.26 18.19
CA ASP A 301 10.30 21.80 17.23
C ASP A 301 10.86 21.96 15.81
N SER A 302 12.12 21.63 15.59
CA SER A 302 12.89 21.99 14.39
C SER A 302 12.27 21.52 13.05
N LEU A 303 11.47 20.43 13.06
CA LEU A 303 10.85 19.85 11.87
C LEU A 303 9.33 20.02 11.80
N LEU A 304 8.70 20.75 12.75
CA LEU A 304 7.25 20.93 12.77
C LEU A 304 6.74 21.67 11.53
N ASP A 305 7.41 22.76 11.14
CA ASP A 305 6.97 23.61 10.06
C ASP A 305 7.46 23.17 8.66
N SER A 306 8.55 22.42 8.60
CA SER A 306 9.30 22.24 7.34
C SER A 306 9.53 20.80 6.91
N GLY A 307 9.08 19.80 7.65
CA GLY A 307 9.32 18.44 7.17
C GLY A 307 9.31 17.32 8.19
N ALA A 308 8.23 17.16 8.94
CA ALA A 308 8.08 16.06 9.90
C ALA A 308 8.35 14.65 9.28
N ASN A 309 8.16 14.47 7.97
CA ASN A 309 8.54 13.25 7.27
C ASN A 309 10.05 12.95 7.31
N GLN A 310 10.89 13.95 7.62
CA GLN A 310 12.33 13.77 7.79
C GLN A 310 12.73 13.34 9.22
N ALA A 311 11.78 13.17 10.13
CA ALA A 311 12.06 12.86 11.54
C ALA A 311 12.97 11.62 11.70
N ILE A 312 12.75 10.54 10.96
CA ILE A 312 13.59 9.32 11.03
C ILE A 312 14.98 9.53 10.42
N PRO A 313 15.14 10.03 9.17
CA PRO A 313 16.46 10.28 8.61
C PRO A 313 17.31 11.20 9.50
N VAL A 314 16.73 12.31 9.98
CA VAL A 314 17.45 13.28 10.82
C VAL A 314 17.78 12.67 12.18
N LEU A 315 16.87 11.93 12.82
CA LEU A 315 17.15 11.21 14.06
C LEU A 315 18.34 10.27 13.90
N PHE A 316 18.42 9.51 12.82
CA PHE A 316 19.52 8.60 12.59
C PHE A 316 20.85 9.34 12.42
N THR A 317 20.85 10.49 11.74
CA THR A 317 22.08 11.29 11.59
C THR A 317 22.53 11.94 12.90
N GLU A 318 21.60 12.25 13.79
CA GLU A 318 21.89 12.82 15.11
C GLU A 318 22.43 11.76 16.10
N LEU A 319 21.84 10.57 16.10
CA LEU A 319 22.13 9.55 17.12
C LEU A 319 23.31 8.65 16.75
N PHE A 320 23.61 8.47 15.47
CA PHE A 320 24.55 7.44 15.03
C PHE A 320 25.74 7.98 14.21
N PRO A 321 26.86 7.26 14.21
CA PRO A 321 27.96 7.58 13.32
C PRO A 321 27.53 7.46 11.86
N SER A 322 28.14 8.26 10.97
CA SER A 322 27.73 8.43 9.57
C SER A 322 27.53 7.12 8.80
N TRP A 323 28.32 6.08 9.07
CA TRP A 323 28.18 4.78 8.39
C TRP A 323 26.89 4.05 8.80
N LEU A 324 26.53 4.11 10.10
CA LEU A 324 25.32 3.45 10.60
C LEU A 324 24.07 4.23 10.22
N ALA A 325 24.10 5.56 10.31
CA ALA A 325 23.02 6.42 9.84
C ALA A 325 22.74 6.20 8.34
N ALA A 326 23.79 6.09 7.52
CA ALA A 326 23.66 5.80 6.09
C ALA A 326 23.05 4.40 5.84
N LEU A 327 23.50 3.37 6.57
CA LEU A 327 22.97 2.01 6.46
C LEU A 327 21.46 1.97 6.82
N LEU A 328 21.08 2.58 7.93
CA LEU A 328 19.70 2.64 8.38
C LEU A 328 18.82 3.45 7.40
N GLY A 329 19.35 4.55 6.86
CA GLY A 329 18.67 5.34 5.84
C GLY A 329 18.42 4.55 4.54
N ILE A 330 19.41 3.81 4.04
CA ILE A 330 19.23 2.94 2.87
C ILE A 330 18.23 1.83 3.17
N ALA A 331 18.18 1.32 4.40
CA ALA A 331 17.21 0.33 4.79
C ALA A 331 15.77 0.89 4.86
N VAL A 332 15.57 2.19 5.11
CA VAL A 332 14.25 2.85 4.97
C VAL A 332 13.78 2.88 3.50
N LEU A 333 14.70 2.94 2.53
CA LEU A 333 14.35 2.83 1.11
C LEU A 333 13.67 1.50 0.78
N CYS A 334 13.94 0.42 1.53
CA CYS A 334 13.25 -0.87 1.35
C CYS A 334 11.74 -0.72 1.43
N ALA A 335 11.23 0.08 2.38
CA ALA A 335 9.79 0.29 2.56
C ALA A 335 9.15 1.06 1.38
N ILE A 336 9.90 1.96 0.77
CA ILE A 336 9.44 2.75 -0.38
C ILE A 336 9.42 1.88 -1.63
N MET A 337 10.51 1.17 -1.87
CA MET A 337 10.71 0.37 -3.08
C MET A 337 9.76 -0.83 -3.12
N SER A 338 9.56 -1.56 -2.00
CA SER A 338 8.68 -2.71 -1.91
C SER A 338 7.22 -2.38 -2.25
N THR A 339 6.73 -1.23 -1.82
CA THR A 339 5.37 -0.82 -2.18
C THR A 339 5.29 -0.36 -3.64
N ALA A 340 6.32 0.35 -4.11
CA ALA A 340 6.37 0.79 -5.49
C ALA A 340 6.39 -0.38 -6.48
N ASP A 341 7.13 -1.47 -6.18
CA ASP A 341 7.16 -2.70 -6.99
C ASP A 341 5.77 -3.28 -7.21
N GLY A 342 5.05 -3.53 -6.13
CA GLY A 342 3.70 -4.07 -6.19
C GLY A 342 2.72 -3.18 -6.95
N LEU A 343 2.82 -1.85 -6.78
CA LEU A 343 2.00 -0.88 -7.51
C LEU A 343 2.31 -0.89 -9.02
N VAL A 344 3.57 -0.97 -9.39
CA VAL A 344 4.00 -1.03 -10.79
C VAL A 344 3.51 -2.31 -11.44
N VAL A 345 3.76 -3.47 -10.81
CA VAL A 345 3.34 -4.79 -11.34
C VAL A 345 1.82 -4.84 -11.48
N SER A 346 1.08 -4.46 -10.45
CA SER A 346 -0.39 -4.50 -10.49
C SER A 346 -0.97 -3.53 -11.52
N SER A 347 -0.43 -2.33 -11.66
CA SER A 347 -0.89 -1.36 -12.67
C SER A 347 -0.58 -1.84 -14.09
N ALA A 348 0.59 -2.45 -14.31
CA ALA A 348 0.93 -3.07 -15.59
C ALA A 348 -0.02 -4.23 -15.94
N GLN A 349 -0.42 -5.03 -14.93
CA GLN A 349 -1.41 -6.11 -15.11
C GLN A 349 -2.79 -5.57 -15.47
N VAL A 350 -3.25 -4.50 -14.86
CA VAL A 350 -4.50 -3.84 -15.24
C VAL A 350 -4.49 -3.50 -16.73
N VAL A 351 -3.41 -2.92 -17.24
CA VAL A 351 -3.29 -2.55 -18.66
C VAL A 351 -3.21 -3.79 -19.56
N ALA A 352 -2.30 -4.70 -19.26
CA ALA A 352 -2.00 -5.83 -20.17
C ALA A 352 -3.04 -6.95 -20.09
N ASN A 353 -3.50 -7.27 -18.89
CA ASN A 353 -4.44 -8.36 -18.67
C ASN A 353 -5.90 -7.88 -18.77
N ASP A 354 -6.30 -6.92 -17.92
CA ASP A 354 -7.71 -6.58 -17.78
C ASP A 354 -8.24 -5.78 -18.97
N LEU A 355 -7.47 -4.79 -19.45
CA LEU A 355 -7.88 -3.97 -20.59
C LEU A 355 -7.54 -4.63 -21.92
N TYR A 356 -6.31 -5.13 -22.12
CA TYR A 356 -5.94 -5.74 -23.40
C TYR A 356 -6.45 -7.18 -23.53
N ARG A 357 -5.92 -8.14 -22.74
CA ARG A 357 -6.24 -9.57 -22.89
C ARG A 357 -7.72 -9.86 -22.77
N CYS A 358 -8.34 -9.39 -21.69
CA CYS A 358 -9.74 -9.72 -21.39
C CYS A 358 -10.77 -8.90 -22.16
N SER A 359 -10.41 -7.73 -22.69
CA SER A 359 -11.39 -6.81 -23.29
C SER A 359 -11.13 -6.50 -24.76
N LEU A 360 -9.87 -6.28 -25.17
CA LEU A 360 -9.53 -5.82 -26.53
C LEU A 360 -9.01 -6.92 -27.45
N ALA A 361 -8.28 -7.90 -26.94
CA ALA A 361 -7.58 -8.90 -27.75
C ALA A 361 -8.54 -9.68 -28.65
N LYS A 362 -9.66 -10.17 -28.12
CA LYS A 362 -10.67 -10.89 -28.91
C LYS A 362 -11.35 -10.03 -29.98
N ARG A 363 -11.40 -8.71 -29.78
CA ARG A 363 -11.99 -7.78 -30.73
C ARG A 363 -11.03 -7.43 -31.86
N TRP A 364 -9.72 -7.32 -31.55
CA TRP A 364 -8.71 -6.91 -32.54
C TRP A 364 -8.03 -8.08 -33.25
N SER A 365 -8.01 -9.24 -32.62
CA SER A 365 -7.39 -10.46 -33.17
C SER A 365 -8.23 -11.68 -32.74
N PRO A 366 -9.41 -11.94 -33.37
CA PRO A 366 -10.32 -13.02 -32.95
C PRO A 366 -9.68 -14.41 -33.03
N ASP A 367 -8.80 -14.63 -34.00
CA ASP A 367 -8.19 -15.93 -34.33
C ASP A 367 -6.79 -16.11 -33.69
N ILE A 368 -6.40 -15.26 -32.73
CA ILE A 368 -5.10 -15.37 -32.09
C ILE A 368 -5.01 -16.65 -31.25
N SER A 369 -3.94 -17.45 -31.45
CA SER A 369 -3.69 -18.61 -30.58
C SER A 369 -3.40 -18.20 -29.13
N GLU A 370 -3.73 -19.06 -28.18
CA GLU A 370 -3.49 -18.80 -26.74
C GLU A 370 -2.00 -18.53 -26.47
N GLU A 371 -1.07 -19.22 -27.15
CA GLU A 371 0.37 -19.01 -26.99
C GLU A 371 0.79 -17.64 -27.51
N ALA A 372 0.31 -17.22 -28.69
CA ALA A 372 0.61 -15.91 -29.26
C ALA A 372 -0.03 -14.79 -28.40
N LEU A 373 -1.22 -15.02 -27.86
CA LEU A 373 -1.87 -14.09 -26.93
C LEU A 373 -1.03 -13.92 -25.66
N ASP A 374 -0.58 -15.01 -25.06
CA ASP A 374 0.21 -14.98 -23.83
C ASP A 374 1.54 -14.24 -24.03
N GLN A 375 2.22 -14.46 -25.15
CA GLN A 375 3.43 -13.72 -25.52
C GLN A 375 3.18 -12.22 -25.71
N ARG A 376 2.06 -11.86 -26.38
CA ARG A 376 1.67 -10.44 -26.53
C ARG A 376 1.34 -9.80 -25.19
N VAL A 377 0.62 -10.48 -24.32
CA VAL A 377 0.29 -9.99 -22.97
C VAL A 377 1.57 -9.75 -22.17
N LEU A 378 2.53 -10.68 -22.22
CA LEU A 378 3.83 -10.51 -21.56
C LEU A 378 4.60 -9.30 -22.08
N LEU A 379 4.63 -9.11 -23.40
CA LEU A 379 5.26 -7.94 -24.01
C LEU A 379 4.57 -6.64 -23.60
N ILE A 380 3.23 -6.61 -23.66
CA ILE A 380 2.43 -5.44 -23.24
C ILE A 380 2.64 -5.16 -21.75
N SER A 381 2.72 -6.19 -20.90
CA SER A 381 3.00 -6.00 -19.46
C SER A 381 4.33 -5.28 -19.24
N ARG A 382 5.38 -5.67 -19.95
CA ARG A 382 6.69 -5.02 -19.85
C ARG A 382 6.66 -3.56 -20.29
N TRP A 383 6.02 -3.27 -21.42
CA TRP A 383 5.86 -1.89 -21.88
C TRP A 383 4.96 -1.06 -20.97
N ALA A 384 3.88 -1.68 -20.46
CA ALA A 384 3.01 -1.04 -19.48
C ALA A 384 3.77 -0.68 -18.19
N THR A 385 4.69 -1.55 -17.71
CA THR A 385 5.55 -1.24 -16.57
C THR A 385 6.36 0.04 -16.81
N VAL A 386 6.99 0.16 -17.98
CA VAL A 386 7.73 1.38 -18.36
C VAL A 386 6.81 2.60 -18.41
N ALA A 387 5.66 2.48 -19.07
CA ALA A 387 4.71 3.58 -19.18
C ALA A 387 4.15 4.04 -17.83
N VAL A 388 3.78 3.09 -16.95
CA VAL A 388 3.30 3.35 -15.59
C VAL A 388 4.33 4.14 -14.79
N LEU A 389 5.60 3.71 -14.83
CA LEU A 389 6.68 4.40 -14.12
C LEU A 389 6.92 5.81 -14.66
N LEU A 390 6.92 6.00 -15.98
CA LEU A 390 7.09 7.33 -16.58
C LEU A 390 5.92 8.28 -16.25
N ILE A 391 4.68 7.78 -16.30
CA ILE A 391 3.49 8.57 -15.93
C ILE A 391 3.55 8.95 -14.44
N SER A 392 3.86 7.98 -13.57
CA SER A 392 3.94 8.23 -12.13
C SER A 392 5.13 9.13 -11.76
N ALA A 393 6.25 9.05 -12.48
CA ALA A 393 7.36 9.98 -12.30
C ALA A 393 6.99 11.42 -12.73
N GLY A 394 6.25 11.56 -13.84
CA GLY A 394 5.69 12.85 -14.26
C GLY A 394 4.73 13.43 -13.22
N LEU A 395 3.83 12.60 -12.66
CA LEU A 395 2.93 13.00 -11.57
C LEU A 395 3.71 13.37 -10.31
N ALA A 396 4.72 12.57 -9.93
CA ALA A 396 5.58 12.87 -8.78
C ALA A 396 6.27 14.22 -8.93
N TRP A 397 6.79 14.53 -10.12
CA TRP A 397 7.40 15.80 -10.42
C TRP A 397 6.44 16.98 -10.29
N MET A 398 5.18 16.83 -10.72
CA MET A 398 4.15 17.86 -10.60
C MET A 398 3.65 18.05 -9.15
N LEU A 399 3.79 17.04 -8.31
CA LEU A 399 3.19 16.96 -6.97
C LEU A 399 4.24 16.95 -5.85
N LEU A 400 5.46 17.41 -6.11
CA LEU A 400 6.58 17.42 -5.15
C LEU A 400 6.24 18.10 -3.82
N ASN A 401 5.41 19.14 -3.86
CA ASN A 401 5.04 19.92 -2.69
C ASN A 401 3.79 19.42 -1.97
N VAL A 402 3.18 18.34 -2.46
CA VAL A 402 2.00 17.73 -1.82
C VAL A 402 2.49 16.79 -0.71
N ASN A 403 1.81 16.84 0.44
CA ASN A 403 2.12 15.91 1.53
C ASN A 403 1.96 14.45 1.05
N ILE A 404 2.99 13.62 1.32
CA ILE A 404 3.05 12.23 0.85
C ILE A 404 1.82 11.42 1.29
N ALA A 405 1.36 11.59 2.54
CA ALA A 405 0.19 10.86 3.04
C ALA A 405 -1.09 11.26 2.31
N LEU A 406 -1.28 12.55 2.00
CA LEU A 406 -2.43 13.02 1.21
C LEU A 406 -2.38 12.47 -0.21
N LEU A 407 -1.21 12.50 -0.84
CA LEU A 407 -1.02 11.96 -2.19
C LEU A 407 -1.32 10.46 -2.27
N VAL A 408 -0.87 9.70 -1.28
CA VAL A 408 -1.17 8.28 -1.14
C VAL A 408 -2.67 8.04 -1.03
N TRP A 409 -3.38 8.79 -0.16
CA TRP A 409 -4.82 8.58 0.04
C TRP A 409 -5.68 9.08 -1.12
N MET A 410 -5.22 10.01 -1.92
CA MET A 410 -5.86 10.34 -3.22
C MET A 410 -5.91 9.12 -4.15
N GLY A 411 -4.84 8.31 -4.15
CA GLY A 411 -4.78 7.09 -4.95
C GLY A 411 -5.51 5.89 -4.35
N ILE A 412 -5.64 5.81 -3.03
CA ILE A 412 -6.17 4.63 -2.35
C ILE A 412 -7.66 4.78 -2.02
N GLY A 413 -8.08 5.91 -1.48
CA GLY A 413 -9.36 6.05 -0.81
C GLY A 413 -10.57 5.75 -1.69
N GLY A 414 -10.55 6.23 -2.94
CA GLY A 414 -11.63 5.95 -3.91
C GLY A 414 -11.70 4.48 -4.29
N VAL A 415 -10.54 3.87 -4.52
CA VAL A 415 -10.46 2.45 -4.96
C VAL A 415 -10.84 1.51 -3.81
N THR A 416 -10.37 1.76 -2.58
CA THR A 416 -10.76 0.97 -1.40
C THR A 416 -12.27 1.05 -1.17
N SER A 417 -12.85 2.24 -1.26
CA SER A 417 -14.29 2.45 -1.09
C SER A 417 -15.11 1.74 -2.16
N ALA A 418 -14.63 1.74 -3.41
CA ALA A 418 -15.27 1.01 -4.50
C ALA A 418 -15.25 -0.51 -4.29
N MET A 419 -14.13 -1.03 -3.78
CA MET A 419 -13.95 -2.48 -3.62
C MET A 419 -14.66 -3.06 -2.39
N ALA A 420 -15.10 -2.24 -1.43
CA ALA A 420 -15.69 -2.70 -0.17
C ALA A 420 -16.94 -3.57 -0.38
N GLY A 421 -17.89 -3.14 -1.21
CA GLY A 421 -19.09 -3.92 -1.50
C GLY A 421 -18.81 -5.24 -2.20
N PRO A 422 -18.25 -5.22 -3.42
CA PRO A 422 -18.08 -6.42 -4.24
C PRO A 422 -17.08 -7.41 -3.66
N LEU A 423 -15.98 -6.98 -3.02
CA LEU A 423 -14.98 -7.89 -2.47
C LEU A 423 -15.35 -8.38 -1.07
N ILE A 424 -15.60 -7.46 -0.13
CA ILE A 424 -15.82 -7.85 1.27
C ILE A 424 -17.17 -8.55 1.42
N ILE A 425 -18.26 -7.90 0.99
CA ILE A 425 -19.58 -8.50 1.08
C ILE A 425 -19.72 -9.67 0.11
N GLY A 426 -19.18 -9.58 -1.10
CA GLY A 426 -19.14 -10.68 -2.04
C GLY A 426 -18.39 -11.92 -1.54
N SER A 427 -17.39 -11.78 -0.66
CA SER A 427 -16.71 -12.89 -0.04
C SER A 427 -17.50 -13.52 1.14
N LEU A 428 -18.34 -12.74 1.80
CA LEU A 428 -19.16 -13.16 2.95
C LEU A 428 -20.55 -13.68 2.55
N TRP A 429 -21.06 -13.23 1.42
CA TRP A 429 -22.43 -13.53 1.00
C TRP A 429 -22.53 -13.79 -0.50
N ASP A 430 -22.94 -15.01 -0.87
CA ASP A 430 -23.08 -15.44 -2.28
C ASP A 430 -24.32 -14.82 -2.96
N GLY A 431 -25.20 -14.17 -2.24
CA GLY A 431 -26.38 -13.48 -2.77
C GLY A 431 -26.10 -12.11 -3.38
N VAL A 432 -24.83 -11.67 -3.43
CA VAL A 432 -24.48 -10.41 -4.11
C VAL A 432 -24.66 -10.56 -5.61
N THR A 433 -25.50 -9.69 -6.18
CA THR A 433 -25.79 -9.68 -7.62
C THR A 433 -24.80 -8.79 -8.38
N GLU A 434 -24.65 -9.01 -9.71
CA GLU A 434 -23.86 -8.16 -10.59
C GLU A 434 -24.22 -6.67 -10.44
N ARG A 435 -25.52 -6.36 -10.47
CA ARG A 435 -25.99 -4.96 -10.33
C ARG A 435 -25.72 -4.40 -8.94
N GLY A 436 -25.90 -5.20 -7.88
CA GLY A 436 -25.57 -4.79 -6.52
C GLY A 436 -24.10 -4.45 -6.37
N ALA A 437 -23.20 -5.30 -6.89
CA ALA A 437 -21.76 -5.08 -6.91
C ALA A 437 -21.39 -3.82 -7.70
N LEU A 438 -21.94 -3.64 -8.91
CA LEU A 438 -21.66 -2.49 -9.77
C LEU A 438 -22.08 -1.16 -9.13
N PHE A 439 -23.32 -1.08 -8.65
CA PHE A 439 -23.81 0.15 -8.00
C PHE A 439 -23.09 0.44 -6.68
N GLY A 440 -22.75 -0.60 -5.91
CA GLY A 440 -21.94 -0.44 -4.71
C GLY A 440 -20.56 0.12 -5.00
N MET A 441 -19.87 -0.38 -6.06
CA MET A 441 -18.58 0.17 -6.52
C MET A 441 -18.69 1.65 -6.89
N LEU A 442 -19.66 2.00 -7.72
CA LEU A 442 -19.85 3.39 -8.16
C LEU A 442 -20.19 4.30 -6.99
N THR A 443 -21.09 3.86 -6.09
CA THR A 443 -21.43 4.64 -4.89
C THR A 443 -20.22 4.85 -4.00
N GLY A 444 -19.47 3.80 -3.68
CA GLY A 444 -18.28 3.93 -2.84
C GLY A 444 -17.25 4.90 -3.43
N PHE A 445 -16.97 4.77 -4.74
CA PHE A 445 -16.01 5.63 -5.42
C PHE A 445 -16.46 7.10 -5.47
N ILE A 446 -17.69 7.34 -5.92
CA ILE A 446 -18.25 8.69 -6.07
C ILE A 446 -18.39 9.37 -4.70
N SER A 447 -18.88 8.63 -3.69
CA SER A 447 -19.00 9.18 -2.32
C SER A 447 -17.64 9.59 -1.79
N PHE A 448 -16.57 8.80 -2.01
CA PHE A 448 -15.23 9.18 -1.60
C PHE A 448 -14.78 10.46 -2.32
N ALA A 449 -14.94 10.53 -3.62
CA ALA A 449 -14.56 11.73 -4.38
C ALA A 449 -15.27 12.98 -3.85
N LEU A 450 -16.59 12.90 -3.63
CA LEU A 450 -17.40 14.02 -3.15
C LEU A 450 -17.05 14.46 -1.71
N LEU A 451 -16.84 13.50 -0.81
CA LEU A 451 -16.48 13.79 0.57
C LEU A 451 -15.02 14.30 0.69
N HIS A 452 -14.08 13.66 0.00
CA HIS A 452 -12.67 14.02 0.07
C HIS A 452 -12.36 15.38 -0.55
N THR A 453 -13.03 15.73 -1.65
CA THR A 453 -12.93 17.06 -2.29
C THR A 453 -13.78 18.13 -1.61
N GLN A 454 -14.55 17.76 -0.57
CA GLN A 454 -15.49 18.63 0.13
C GLN A 454 -16.58 19.23 -0.79
N SER A 455 -16.83 18.61 -1.94
CA SER A 455 -17.92 18.99 -2.86
C SER A 455 -19.29 18.84 -2.22
N ILE A 456 -19.43 17.91 -1.27
CA ILE A 456 -20.56 17.80 -0.35
C ILE A 456 -20.03 18.14 1.04
N PRO A 457 -20.34 19.33 1.60
CA PRO A 457 -19.91 19.72 2.93
C PRO A 457 -20.69 18.91 3.97
N VAL A 458 -20.02 17.97 4.62
CA VAL A 458 -20.55 17.29 5.81
C VAL A 458 -19.95 18.01 7.01
N TYR A 459 -20.72 18.89 7.65
CA TYR A 459 -20.23 19.77 8.72
C TYR A 459 -19.47 19.02 9.81
N TRP A 460 -19.96 17.88 10.21
CA TRP A 460 -19.30 17.01 11.19
C TRP A 460 -17.92 16.52 10.74
N LEU A 461 -17.71 16.22 9.45
CA LEU A 461 -16.41 15.88 8.90
C LEU A 461 -15.49 17.10 8.79
N LEU A 462 -16.08 18.28 8.52
CA LEU A 462 -15.35 19.54 8.39
C LEU A 462 -14.82 20.03 9.74
N GLU A 463 -15.57 19.86 10.83
CA GLU A 463 -15.15 20.22 12.18
C GLU A 463 -13.90 19.43 12.63
N GLN A 464 -13.74 18.21 12.12
CA GLN A 464 -12.57 17.36 12.38
C GLN A 464 -11.45 17.55 11.34
N GLY A 465 -11.63 18.44 10.35
CA GLY A 465 -10.76 18.64 9.19
C GLY A 465 -10.91 17.54 8.13
N PRO A 466 -10.21 17.66 6.98
CA PRO A 466 -10.27 16.67 5.90
C PRO A 466 -9.55 15.38 6.32
N ASN A 467 -10.27 14.51 7.04
CA ASN A 467 -9.78 13.20 7.44
C ASN A 467 -10.03 12.18 6.32
N PRO A 468 -8.98 11.76 5.56
CA PRO A 468 -9.15 10.84 4.44
C PRO A 468 -9.68 9.46 4.88
N PHE A 469 -9.37 9.02 6.11
CA PHE A 469 -9.85 7.75 6.65
C PHE A 469 -11.35 7.80 6.94
N ALA A 470 -11.85 8.90 7.52
CA ALA A 470 -13.27 9.07 7.76
C ALA A 470 -14.05 9.14 6.44
N CYS A 471 -13.54 9.85 5.43
CA CYS A 471 -14.12 9.86 4.09
C CYS A 471 -14.17 8.46 3.48
N ALA A 472 -13.08 7.70 3.53
CA ALA A 472 -13.00 6.36 2.99
C ALA A 472 -13.89 5.37 3.77
N ALA A 473 -13.96 5.48 5.10
CA ALA A 473 -14.81 4.63 5.93
C ALA A 473 -16.30 4.83 5.60
N LEU A 474 -16.78 6.07 5.57
CA LEU A 474 -18.18 6.39 5.23
C LEU A 474 -18.51 5.97 3.80
N SER A 475 -17.62 6.19 2.86
CA SER A 475 -17.79 5.81 1.46
C SER A 475 -17.79 4.30 1.28
N SER A 476 -16.93 3.57 1.99
CA SER A 476 -16.96 2.10 2.02
C SER A 476 -18.27 1.55 2.58
N LEU A 477 -18.73 2.12 3.70
CA LEU A 477 -20.02 1.74 4.30
C LEU A 477 -21.20 2.03 3.35
N SER A 478 -21.22 3.18 2.68
CA SER A 478 -22.25 3.51 1.70
C SER A 478 -22.26 2.53 0.53
N GLY A 479 -21.09 2.19 -0.01
CA GLY A 479 -20.93 1.19 -1.06
C GLY A 479 -21.41 -0.20 -0.63
N VAL A 480 -21.10 -0.62 0.60
CA VAL A 480 -21.56 -1.87 1.20
C VAL A 480 -23.08 -1.89 1.33
N VAL A 481 -23.68 -0.83 1.89
CA VAL A 481 -25.14 -0.72 2.06
C VAL A 481 -25.85 -0.82 0.72
N VAL A 482 -25.40 -0.07 -0.28
CA VAL A 482 -25.99 -0.09 -1.64
C VAL A 482 -25.85 -1.49 -2.28
N THR A 483 -24.68 -2.14 -2.12
CA THR A 483 -24.47 -3.51 -2.61
C THR A 483 -25.53 -4.47 -2.02
N ILE A 484 -25.73 -4.43 -0.71
CA ILE A 484 -26.68 -5.31 -0.01
C ILE A 484 -28.13 -5.01 -0.42
N LEU A 485 -28.53 -3.74 -0.39
CA LEU A 485 -29.91 -3.33 -0.67
C LEU A 485 -30.33 -3.70 -2.09
N ILE A 486 -29.50 -3.36 -3.09
CA ILE A 486 -29.81 -3.66 -4.50
C ILE A 486 -29.82 -5.18 -4.74
N SER A 487 -28.88 -5.92 -4.16
CA SER A 487 -28.84 -7.38 -4.33
C SER A 487 -30.07 -8.06 -3.73
N ARG A 488 -30.52 -7.64 -2.53
CA ARG A 488 -31.73 -8.16 -1.91
C ARG A 488 -33.00 -7.81 -2.69
N PHE A 489 -33.11 -6.55 -3.12
CA PHE A 489 -34.27 -6.11 -3.89
C PHE A 489 -34.45 -6.93 -5.19
N LEU A 490 -33.37 -7.12 -5.94
CA LEU A 490 -33.42 -7.90 -7.17
C LEU A 490 -33.69 -9.39 -6.93
N SER A 491 -33.18 -9.98 -5.85
CA SER A 491 -33.46 -11.38 -5.51
C SER A 491 -34.92 -11.61 -5.13
N LEU A 492 -35.56 -10.66 -4.46
CA LEU A 492 -36.99 -10.70 -4.12
C LEU A 492 -37.87 -10.56 -5.38
N SER A 493 -37.54 -9.63 -6.27
CA SER A 493 -38.26 -9.46 -7.55
C SER A 493 -38.21 -10.72 -8.42
N GLN A 494 -37.05 -11.40 -8.51
CA GLN A 494 -36.93 -12.65 -9.26
C GLN A 494 -37.73 -13.81 -8.64
N LYS A 495 -37.83 -13.87 -7.31
CA LYS A 495 -38.66 -14.88 -6.63
C LYS A 495 -40.19 -14.63 -6.86
N GLN A 496 -40.62 -13.37 -6.88
CA GLN A 496 -42.02 -13.01 -7.18
C GLN A 496 -42.40 -13.34 -8.62
N VAL A 497 -41.52 -13.06 -9.59
CA VAL A 497 -41.73 -13.40 -11.02
C VAL A 497 -41.77 -14.91 -11.27
N LYS A 498 -41.04 -15.73 -10.46
CA LYS A 498 -41.10 -17.20 -10.55
C LYS A 498 -42.29 -17.83 -9.82
N ALA A 499 -42.97 -17.06 -8.97
CA ALA A 499 -44.13 -17.51 -8.22
C ALA A 499 -45.47 -17.13 -8.89
N LEU A 500 -45.44 -16.32 -9.94
CA LEU A 500 -46.52 -16.02 -10.90
C LEU A 500 -46.37 -16.90 -12.16
#